data_ae5b39d68b289f692ff9061796469622
#
_entry.id   ae5b39d68b289f692ff9061796469622
#
_cell.length_a   1.000
_cell.length_b   1.000
_cell.length_c   1.000
_cell.angle_alpha   90.00
_cell.angle_beta   90.00
_cell.angle_gamma   90.00
#
_symmetry.space_group_name_H-M   'P 1'
#
loop_
_entity.id
_entity.type
_entity.pdbx_description
1 polymer ?
#
loop_
_entity_poly.entity_id
_entity_poly.type
_entity_poly.pdbx_seq_one_letter_code
_entity_poly.pdbx_strand_id
1 'polypeptide(L)'
;IYDMNNISIDGDTSIAFTEHIEKRFNSYGWNVIDGVDGHDYHSIEQAISRAKRETSKPTIICMKTTIGYGSPNKQGTSGVHGAPLGESEAELTRQNLGWKYKPFQIPKHIYKEWDAKKSGDILEKQWTKKLNSYKKSFPKLYLELQRRLNNKLPTTLNKKIETLITSNDKSMATRKSSQVVLENIGP
;
A
#
# COMPACT_ATOMS: atom_id res chain seq x y z
N ILE A 1 -3.33 -7.39 -2.36
CA ILE A 1 -4.81 -7.52 -2.47
C ILE A 1 -5.27 -6.64 -3.62
N TYR A 2 -6.12 -7.19 -4.49
CA TYR A 2 -6.81 -6.48 -5.55
C TYR A 2 -8.31 -6.46 -5.25
N ASP A 3 -8.86 -5.26 -5.12
CA ASP A 3 -10.27 -5.03 -4.81
C ASP A 3 -11.08 -4.94 -6.11
N MET A 4 -11.95 -5.94 -6.33
CA MET A 4 -12.76 -6.09 -7.55
C MET A 4 -14.18 -5.61 -7.29
N ASN A 5 -14.38 -4.33 -7.12
CA ASN A 5 -15.70 -3.73 -6.87
C ASN A 5 -16.42 -3.25 -8.14
N ASN A 6 -15.75 -3.28 -9.31
CA ASN A 6 -16.27 -2.91 -10.63
C ASN A 6 -16.73 -1.44 -10.76
N ILE A 7 -16.37 -0.57 -9.84
CA ILE A 7 -16.77 0.85 -9.86
C ILE A 7 -15.55 1.75 -9.93
N SER A 8 -15.65 2.80 -10.73
CA SER A 8 -14.72 3.90 -10.82
C SER A 8 -15.42 5.23 -10.51
N ILE A 9 -14.70 6.35 -10.64
CA ILE A 9 -15.22 7.70 -10.40
C ILE A 9 -16.50 7.98 -11.22
N ASP A 10 -16.52 7.54 -12.48
CA ASP A 10 -17.59 7.86 -13.44
C ASP A 10 -18.61 6.73 -13.65
N GLY A 11 -18.52 5.64 -12.89
CA GLY A 11 -19.45 4.52 -12.97
C GLY A 11 -18.78 3.16 -13.09
N ASP A 12 -19.43 2.24 -13.76
CA ASP A 12 -18.96 0.87 -13.95
C ASP A 12 -17.67 0.81 -14.78
N THR A 13 -16.73 -0.03 -14.38
CA THR A 13 -15.43 -0.16 -15.04
C THR A 13 -15.49 -0.84 -16.40
N SER A 14 -16.57 -1.49 -16.77
CA SER A 14 -16.69 -2.28 -18.01
C SER A 14 -16.44 -1.47 -19.30
N ILE A 15 -16.66 -0.15 -19.25
CA ILE A 15 -16.41 0.75 -20.39
C ILE A 15 -14.93 1.09 -20.60
N ALA A 16 -14.09 0.90 -19.58
CA ALA A 16 -12.68 1.33 -19.60
C ALA A 16 -11.70 0.22 -19.19
N PHE A 17 -12.16 -0.79 -18.49
CA PHE A 17 -11.31 -1.84 -17.91
C PHE A 17 -12.01 -3.20 -17.94
N THR A 18 -11.69 -4.02 -18.94
CA THR A 18 -12.28 -5.35 -19.17
C THR A 18 -11.28 -6.49 -19.02
N GLU A 19 -10.19 -6.21 -18.35
CA GLU A 19 -9.05 -7.12 -18.23
C GLU A 19 -9.29 -8.22 -17.19
N HIS A 20 -8.73 -9.40 -17.47
CA HIS A 20 -8.65 -10.52 -16.51
C HIS A 20 -7.38 -10.39 -15.66
N ILE A 21 -7.47 -9.74 -14.53
CA ILE A 21 -6.34 -9.49 -13.64
C ILE A 21 -5.68 -10.79 -13.17
N GLU A 22 -6.50 -11.80 -12.81
CA GLU A 22 -6.05 -13.11 -12.39
C GLU A 22 -5.15 -13.79 -13.45
N LYS A 23 -5.54 -13.70 -14.72
CA LYS A 23 -4.76 -14.26 -15.84
C LYS A 23 -3.47 -13.48 -16.07
N ARG A 24 -3.52 -12.15 -15.97
CA ARG A 24 -2.35 -11.30 -16.12
C ARG A 24 -1.28 -11.66 -15.08
N PHE A 25 -1.63 -11.66 -13.81
CA PHE A 25 -0.68 -11.96 -12.73
C PHE A 25 -0.21 -13.41 -12.76
N ASN A 26 -1.06 -14.34 -13.18
CA ASN A 26 -0.63 -15.72 -13.41
C ASN A 26 0.45 -15.80 -14.51
N SER A 27 0.30 -15.05 -15.61
CA SER A 27 1.31 -15.00 -16.69
C SER A 27 2.63 -14.35 -16.26
N TYR A 28 2.62 -13.50 -15.22
CA TYR A 28 3.84 -12.97 -14.59
C TYR A 28 4.51 -13.97 -13.64
N GLY A 29 3.94 -15.16 -13.45
CA GLY A 29 4.45 -16.19 -12.54
C GLY A 29 4.10 -15.95 -11.08
N TRP A 30 3.15 -15.08 -10.77
CA TRP A 30 2.66 -14.85 -9.41
C TRP A 30 1.79 -16.02 -8.94
N ASN A 31 1.72 -16.21 -7.62
CA ASN A 31 0.68 -17.02 -6.99
C ASN A 31 -0.63 -16.20 -6.96
N VAL A 32 -1.66 -16.70 -7.61
CA VAL A 32 -2.96 -16.00 -7.72
C VAL A 32 -3.99 -16.73 -6.87
N ILE A 33 -4.63 -16.00 -5.96
CA ILE A 33 -5.78 -16.47 -5.16
C ILE A 33 -6.99 -15.67 -5.62
N ASP A 34 -7.85 -16.31 -6.40
CA ASP A 34 -9.03 -15.68 -7.00
C ASP A 34 -10.34 -16.14 -6.34
N GLY A 35 -11.44 -15.43 -6.63
CA GLY A 35 -12.78 -15.78 -6.19
C GLY A 35 -13.04 -15.56 -4.70
N VAL A 36 -12.24 -14.74 -4.03
CA VAL A 36 -12.41 -14.46 -2.60
C VAL A 36 -13.57 -13.50 -2.38
N ASP A 37 -14.53 -13.89 -1.52
CA ASP A 37 -15.56 -12.97 -1.06
C ASP A 37 -14.97 -12.00 -0.01
N GLY A 38 -14.85 -10.72 -0.41
CA GLY A 38 -14.30 -9.66 0.44
C GLY A 38 -15.23 -9.19 1.56
N HIS A 39 -16.44 -9.73 1.67
CA HIS A 39 -17.39 -9.48 2.76
C HIS A 39 -17.56 -10.69 3.68
N ASP A 40 -16.96 -11.85 3.35
CA ASP A 40 -16.91 -13.02 4.23
C ASP A 40 -15.56 -13.14 4.93
N TYR A 41 -15.55 -12.95 6.26
CA TYR A 41 -14.34 -13.01 7.08
C TYR A 41 -13.60 -14.35 6.98
N HIS A 42 -14.34 -15.45 6.84
CA HIS A 42 -13.72 -16.77 6.71
C HIS A 42 -13.00 -16.94 5.38
N SER A 43 -13.61 -16.49 4.28
CA SER A 43 -13.00 -16.46 2.95
C SER A 43 -11.72 -15.63 2.94
N ILE A 44 -11.76 -14.45 3.58
CA ILE A 44 -10.59 -13.55 3.72
C ILE A 44 -9.47 -14.23 4.53
N GLU A 45 -9.78 -14.80 5.69
CA GLU A 45 -8.80 -15.46 6.55
C GLU A 45 -8.11 -16.64 5.84
N GLN A 46 -8.89 -17.46 5.14
CA GLN A 46 -8.35 -18.57 4.35
C GLN A 46 -7.42 -18.07 3.24
N ALA A 47 -7.80 -17.02 2.52
CA ALA A 47 -7.00 -16.45 1.45
C ALA A 47 -5.66 -15.89 1.98
N ILE A 48 -5.70 -15.15 3.09
CA ILE A 48 -4.49 -14.62 3.74
C ILE A 48 -3.60 -15.76 4.24
N SER A 49 -4.18 -16.80 4.86
CA SER A 49 -3.44 -17.95 5.33
C SER A 49 -2.77 -18.73 4.21
N ARG A 50 -3.44 -18.87 3.05
CA ARG A 50 -2.84 -19.46 1.83
C ARG A 50 -1.70 -18.58 1.30
N ALA A 51 -1.90 -17.28 1.22
CA ALA A 51 -0.88 -16.34 0.75
C ALA A 51 0.40 -16.38 1.61
N LYS A 52 0.25 -16.47 2.95
CA LYS A 52 1.38 -16.54 3.88
C LYS A 52 2.19 -17.83 3.76
N ARG A 53 1.61 -18.92 3.28
CA ARG A 53 2.33 -20.20 3.05
C ARG A 53 3.17 -20.20 1.78
N GLU A 54 2.83 -19.34 0.81
CA GLU A 54 3.62 -19.19 -0.41
C GLU A 54 4.82 -18.28 -0.12
N THR A 55 6.02 -18.81 -0.24
CA THR A 55 7.27 -18.09 0.07
C THR A 55 8.21 -17.96 -1.13
N SER A 56 7.89 -18.62 -2.24
CA SER A 56 8.73 -18.63 -3.45
C SER A 56 8.30 -17.60 -4.50
N LYS A 57 7.06 -17.16 -4.45
CA LYS A 57 6.44 -16.24 -5.43
C LYS A 57 5.69 -15.12 -4.71
N PRO A 58 5.61 -13.93 -5.30
CA PRO A 58 4.66 -12.92 -4.83
C PRO A 58 3.23 -13.42 -5.00
N THR A 59 2.35 -13.05 -4.10
CA THR A 59 0.93 -13.46 -4.11
C THR A 59 0.04 -12.26 -4.34
N ILE A 60 -0.93 -12.40 -5.24
CA ILE A 60 -2.08 -11.50 -5.36
C ILE A 60 -3.35 -12.22 -4.91
N ILE A 61 -4.17 -11.54 -4.11
CA ILE A 61 -5.50 -12.01 -3.68
C ILE A 61 -6.53 -11.12 -4.37
N CYS A 62 -7.35 -11.70 -5.25
CA CYS A 62 -8.43 -11.01 -5.93
C CYS A 62 -9.72 -11.17 -5.12
N MET A 63 -10.19 -10.07 -4.53
CA MET A 63 -11.38 -10.05 -3.68
C MET A 63 -12.53 -9.35 -4.36
N LYS A 64 -13.69 -10.00 -4.42
CA LYS A 64 -14.94 -9.36 -4.82
C LYS A 64 -15.49 -8.57 -3.65
N THR A 65 -15.73 -7.29 -3.87
CA THR A 65 -16.32 -6.41 -2.88
C THR A 65 -17.43 -5.56 -3.49
N THR A 66 -18.15 -4.86 -2.65
CA THR A 66 -19.13 -3.86 -3.06
C THR A 66 -18.73 -2.53 -2.45
N ILE A 67 -18.40 -1.53 -3.26
CA ILE A 67 -18.08 -0.20 -2.76
C ILE A 67 -19.26 0.36 -1.96
N GLY A 68 -19.01 0.97 -0.81
CA GLY A 68 -20.07 1.48 0.08
C GLY A 68 -20.93 0.38 0.69
N TYR A 69 -20.39 -0.83 0.88
CA TYR A 69 -21.10 -1.98 1.45
C TYR A 69 -21.84 -1.63 2.72
N GLY A 70 -23.11 -2.06 2.77
CA GLY A 70 -24.03 -1.76 3.88
C GLY A 70 -24.83 -0.47 3.72
N SER A 71 -24.52 0.40 2.76
CA SER A 71 -25.34 1.57 2.45
C SER A 71 -26.56 1.17 1.62
N PRO A 72 -27.80 1.32 2.13
CA PRO A 72 -28.98 0.82 1.44
C PRO A 72 -29.24 1.46 0.08
N ASN A 73 -28.90 2.75 -0.07
CA ASN A 73 -29.22 3.51 -1.28
C ASN A 73 -28.01 3.82 -2.15
N LYS A 74 -26.78 3.64 -1.65
CA LYS A 74 -25.55 4.10 -2.36
C LYS A 74 -24.52 3.01 -2.62
N GLN A 75 -24.63 1.82 -1.99
CA GLN A 75 -23.67 0.74 -2.26
C GLN A 75 -23.63 0.35 -3.74
N GLY A 76 -22.48 -0.01 -4.25
CA GLY A 76 -22.29 -0.41 -5.63
C GLY A 76 -22.42 0.70 -6.67
N THR A 77 -22.38 1.97 -6.24
CA THR A 77 -22.49 3.12 -7.15
C THR A 77 -21.25 4.01 -7.10
N SER A 78 -21.01 4.77 -8.18
CA SER A 78 -19.94 5.78 -8.22
C SER A 78 -20.18 6.93 -7.22
N GLY A 79 -21.42 7.12 -6.75
CA GLY A 79 -21.77 8.17 -5.79
C GLY A 79 -21.13 8.05 -4.40
N VAL A 80 -20.44 6.93 -4.12
CA VAL A 80 -19.64 6.75 -2.90
C VAL A 80 -18.13 6.70 -3.16
N HIS A 81 -17.71 6.83 -4.41
CA HIS A 81 -16.30 6.81 -4.78
C HIS A 81 -15.64 8.15 -4.42
N GLY A 82 -15.03 8.21 -3.23
CA GLY A 82 -14.41 9.43 -2.71
C GLY A 82 -15.39 10.51 -2.21
N ALA A 83 -16.68 10.20 -2.11
CA ALA A 83 -17.71 11.10 -1.62
C ALA A 83 -18.30 10.62 -0.28
N PRO A 84 -18.66 11.53 0.66
CA PRO A 84 -19.29 11.15 1.92
C PRO A 84 -20.71 10.63 1.68
N LEU A 85 -21.15 9.71 2.54
CA LEU A 85 -22.52 9.19 2.50
C LEU A 85 -23.57 10.27 2.83
N GLY A 86 -23.21 11.24 3.67
CA GLY A 86 -24.13 12.18 4.29
C GLY A 86 -24.78 11.59 5.56
N GLU A 87 -25.32 12.44 6.42
CA GLU A 87 -25.79 12.03 7.76
C GLU A 87 -26.90 10.98 7.71
N SER A 88 -27.92 11.20 6.88
CA SER A 88 -29.06 10.29 6.76
C SER A 88 -28.65 8.91 6.23
N GLU A 89 -27.85 8.86 5.20
CA GLU A 89 -27.39 7.58 4.65
C GLU A 89 -26.40 6.87 5.57
N ALA A 90 -25.56 7.60 6.30
CA ALA A 90 -24.67 7.03 7.30
C ALA A 90 -25.47 6.39 8.46
N GLU A 91 -26.58 6.99 8.88
CA GLU A 91 -27.48 6.41 9.89
C GLU A 91 -28.13 5.12 9.40
N LEU A 92 -28.66 5.12 8.16
CA LEU A 92 -29.24 3.93 7.55
C LEU A 92 -28.20 2.81 7.39
N THR A 93 -26.97 3.16 7.00
CA THR A 93 -25.85 2.22 6.88
C THR A 93 -25.51 1.59 8.23
N ARG A 94 -25.45 2.39 9.30
CA ARG A 94 -25.21 1.88 10.66
C ARG A 94 -26.29 0.88 11.09
N GLN A 95 -27.55 1.20 10.84
CA GLN A 95 -28.69 0.32 11.14
C GLN A 95 -28.58 -0.99 10.35
N ASN A 96 -28.29 -0.90 9.04
CA ASN A 96 -28.17 -2.07 8.18
C ASN A 96 -26.99 -2.98 8.57
N LEU A 97 -25.87 -2.40 9.01
CA LEU A 97 -24.70 -3.13 9.52
C LEU A 97 -24.85 -3.58 10.99
N GLY A 98 -25.98 -3.30 11.64
CA GLY A 98 -26.21 -3.66 13.05
C GLY A 98 -25.32 -2.90 14.05
N TRP A 99 -24.72 -1.77 13.66
CA TRP A 99 -23.88 -0.97 14.53
C TRP A 99 -24.72 -0.05 15.42
N LYS A 100 -24.80 -0.39 16.70
CA LYS A 100 -25.72 0.25 17.68
C LYS A 100 -25.14 1.48 18.38
N TYR A 101 -23.90 1.82 18.15
CA TYR A 101 -23.22 2.91 18.85
C TYR A 101 -23.28 4.20 18.06
N LYS A 102 -23.22 5.34 18.75
CA LYS A 102 -23.19 6.68 18.13
C LYS A 102 -21.91 6.87 17.30
N PRO A 103 -21.89 7.83 16.37
CA PRO A 103 -20.68 8.19 15.65
C PRO A 103 -19.49 8.40 16.59
N PHE A 104 -18.33 7.85 16.24
CA PHE A 104 -17.08 7.89 17.02
C PHE A 104 -17.12 7.20 18.38
N GLN A 105 -18.21 6.53 18.75
CA GLN A 105 -18.30 5.74 19.98
C GLN A 105 -17.90 4.29 19.69
N ILE A 106 -16.74 3.88 20.18
CA ILE A 106 -16.25 2.50 20.06
C ILE A 106 -16.34 1.81 21.44
N PRO A 107 -16.92 0.60 21.53
CA PRO A 107 -17.00 -0.15 22.78
C PRO A 107 -15.62 -0.51 23.34
N LYS A 108 -15.51 -0.53 24.68
CA LYS A 108 -14.23 -0.82 25.36
C LYS A 108 -13.65 -2.20 25.02
N HIS A 109 -14.49 -3.21 24.76
CA HIS A 109 -13.99 -4.54 24.39
C HIS A 109 -13.27 -4.50 23.04
N ILE A 110 -13.77 -3.76 22.04
CA ILE A 110 -13.11 -3.59 20.74
C ILE A 110 -11.76 -2.89 20.94
N TYR A 111 -11.69 -1.80 21.72
CA TYR A 111 -10.40 -1.18 22.03
C TYR A 111 -9.41 -2.17 22.65
N LYS A 112 -9.87 -3.04 23.58
CA LYS A 112 -9.01 -4.03 24.22
C LYS A 112 -8.48 -5.07 23.25
N GLU A 113 -9.31 -5.53 22.31
CA GLU A 113 -8.93 -6.53 21.29
C GLU A 113 -7.97 -5.96 20.26
N TRP A 114 -8.09 -4.68 19.92
CA TRP A 114 -7.23 -3.99 18.95
C TRP A 114 -6.02 -3.31 19.60
N ASP A 115 -5.86 -3.37 20.91
CA ASP A 115 -4.73 -2.76 21.63
C ASP A 115 -3.43 -3.53 21.37
N ALA A 116 -2.66 -3.05 20.40
CA ALA A 116 -1.36 -3.58 20.04
C ALA A 116 -0.17 -2.89 20.75
N LYS A 117 -0.41 -2.02 21.74
CA LYS A 117 0.67 -1.24 22.38
C LYS A 117 1.76 -2.10 22.99
N LYS A 118 1.38 -3.13 23.76
CA LYS A 118 2.35 -4.03 24.40
C LYS A 118 3.14 -4.86 23.39
N SER A 119 2.47 -5.41 22.37
CA SER A 119 3.14 -6.19 21.32
C SER A 119 4.00 -5.29 20.44
N GLY A 120 3.55 -4.07 20.13
CA GLY A 120 4.31 -3.06 19.41
C GLY A 120 5.59 -2.66 20.13
N ASP A 121 5.51 -2.39 21.46
CA ASP A 121 6.68 -2.06 22.30
C ASP A 121 7.74 -3.19 22.28
N ILE A 122 7.30 -4.44 22.33
CA ILE A 122 8.21 -5.60 22.23
C ILE A 122 8.92 -5.61 20.87
N LEU A 123 8.17 -5.41 19.77
CA LEU A 123 8.73 -5.40 18.43
C LEU A 123 9.69 -4.22 18.22
N GLU A 124 9.35 -3.04 18.72
CA GLU A 124 10.22 -1.85 18.67
C GLU A 124 11.53 -2.07 19.43
N LYS A 125 11.47 -2.65 20.62
CA LYS A 125 12.68 -3.01 21.39
C LYS A 125 13.56 -4.02 20.65
N GLN A 126 12.95 -5.03 20.02
CA GLN A 126 13.68 -6.01 19.21
C GLN A 126 14.35 -5.34 17.99
N TRP A 127 13.62 -4.48 17.29
CA TRP A 127 14.15 -3.69 16.19
C TRP A 127 15.32 -2.81 16.62
N THR A 128 15.15 -2.06 17.69
CA THR A 128 16.18 -1.18 18.24
C THR A 128 17.46 -1.95 18.62
N LYS A 129 17.30 -3.15 19.21
CA LYS A 129 18.43 -4.04 19.52
C LYS A 129 19.18 -4.45 18.24
N LYS A 130 18.45 -4.87 17.20
CA LYS A 130 19.03 -5.23 15.88
C LYS A 130 19.75 -4.04 15.25
N LEU A 131 19.13 -2.87 15.26
CA LEU A 131 19.68 -1.64 14.69
C LEU A 131 20.97 -1.22 15.40
N ASN A 132 21.01 -1.33 16.72
CA ASN A 132 22.22 -1.04 17.50
C ASN A 132 23.36 -2.04 17.22
N SER A 133 23.04 -3.30 17.03
CA SER A 133 24.02 -4.31 16.59
C SER A 133 24.54 -4.03 15.19
N TYR A 134 23.63 -3.68 14.26
CA TYR A 134 24.00 -3.27 12.90
C TYR A 134 24.91 -2.04 12.89
N LYS A 135 24.60 -1.01 13.70
CA LYS A 135 25.44 0.17 13.88
C LYS A 135 26.86 -0.19 14.28
N LYS A 136 27.03 -1.15 15.21
CA LYS A 136 28.37 -1.60 15.69
C LYS A 136 29.13 -2.35 14.61
N SER A 137 28.45 -3.29 13.93
CA SER A 137 29.08 -4.15 12.93
C SER A 137 29.33 -3.46 11.58
N PHE A 138 28.47 -2.51 11.20
CA PHE A 138 28.47 -1.86 9.88
C PHE A 138 28.28 -0.34 9.99
N PRO A 139 29.18 0.41 10.65
CA PRO A 139 28.95 1.83 10.96
C PRO A 139 28.71 2.71 9.71
N LYS A 140 29.44 2.48 8.63
CA LYS A 140 29.26 3.24 7.37
C LYS A 140 27.89 2.99 6.74
N LEU A 141 27.46 1.73 6.66
CA LEU A 141 26.14 1.36 6.12
C LEU A 141 25.02 1.86 7.03
N TYR A 142 25.22 1.85 8.33
CA TYR A 142 24.27 2.44 9.28
C TYR A 142 24.07 3.94 9.04
N LEU A 143 25.14 4.71 8.84
CA LEU A 143 25.05 6.15 8.55
C LEU A 143 24.30 6.41 7.24
N GLU A 144 24.54 5.60 6.22
CA GLU A 144 23.82 5.68 4.96
C GLU A 144 22.33 5.31 5.11
N LEU A 145 22.02 4.27 5.88
CA LEU A 145 20.64 3.92 6.22
C LEU A 145 19.94 5.08 6.94
N GLN A 146 20.60 5.67 7.96
CA GLN A 146 20.06 6.82 8.68
C GLN A 146 19.86 8.04 7.79
N ARG A 147 20.77 8.30 6.86
CA ARG A 147 20.64 9.38 5.89
C ARG A 147 19.36 9.21 5.06
N ARG A 148 19.12 7.98 4.53
CA ARG A 148 17.95 7.66 3.72
C ARG A 148 16.65 7.74 4.53
N LEU A 149 16.61 7.16 5.73
CA LEU A 149 15.43 7.19 6.61
C LEU A 149 15.05 8.63 7.01
N ASN A 150 16.03 9.52 7.09
CA ASN A 150 15.80 10.95 7.37
C ASN A 150 15.56 11.79 6.10
N ASN A 151 15.38 11.16 4.94
CA ASN A 151 15.18 11.84 3.64
C ASN A 151 16.27 12.88 3.31
N LYS A 152 17.51 12.64 3.76
CA LYS A 152 18.63 13.55 3.48
C LYS A 152 19.37 13.11 2.22
N LEU A 153 19.63 14.05 1.33
CA LEU A 153 20.47 13.83 0.16
C LEU A 153 21.95 13.72 0.58
N PRO A 154 22.79 13.02 -0.22
CA PRO A 154 24.23 12.99 0.02
C PRO A 154 24.82 14.42 0.01
N THR A 155 25.67 14.74 0.98
CA THR A 155 26.32 16.07 1.06
C THR A 155 27.19 16.39 -0.15
N THR A 156 27.66 15.36 -0.87
CA THR A 156 28.48 15.47 -2.08
C THR A 156 27.66 15.72 -3.35
N LEU A 157 26.32 15.63 -3.31
CA LEU A 157 25.47 15.68 -4.49
C LEU A 157 25.63 16.99 -5.27
N ASN A 158 25.54 18.13 -4.59
CA ASN A 158 25.67 19.43 -5.24
C ASN A 158 27.03 19.59 -5.94
N LYS A 159 28.13 19.17 -5.30
CA LYS A 159 29.45 19.19 -5.91
C LYS A 159 29.56 18.28 -7.13
N LYS A 160 28.93 17.08 -7.08
CA LYS A 160 28.86 16.18 -8.25
C LYS A 160 28.13 16.85 -9.41
N ILE A 161 27.00 17.51 -9.14
CA ILE A 161 26.21 18.22 -10.15
C ILE A 161 27.02 19.38 -10.77
N GLU A 162 27.61 20.22 -9.94
CA GLU A 162 28.47 21.32 -10.39
C GLU A 162 29.63 20.80 -11.28
N THR A 163 30.33 19.79 -10.84
CA THR A 163 31.40 19.16 -11.63
C THR A 163 30.89 18.61 -12.95
N LEU A 164 29.71 17.98 -12.94
CA LEU A 164 29.10 17.42 -14.15
C LEU A 164 28.77 18.52 -15.17
N ILE A 165 28.21 19.64 -14.71
CA ILE A 165 27.84 20.79 -15.57
C ILE A 165 29.11 21.44 -16.15
N THR A 166 30.12 21.68 -15.31
CA THR A 166 31.34 22.39 -15.74
C THR A 166 32.25 21.53 -16.62
N SER A 167 32.18 20.20 -16.53
CA SER A 167 32.98 19.28 -17.35
C SER A 167 32.35 18.94 -18.70
N ASN A 168 31.09 19.33 -18.95
CA ASN A 168 30.37 19.05 -20.20
C ASN A 168 30.09 20.34 -21.00
N ASP A 169 31.10 20.82 -21.66
CA ASP A 169 31.05 21.98 -22.54
C ASP A 169 30.71 21.67 -24.01
N LYS A 170 30.52 20.39 -24.35
CA LYS A 170 30.15 19.94 -25.70
C LYS A 170 28.65 19.72 -25.85
N SER A 171 28.11 20.22 -26.95
CA SER A 171 26.74 19.91 -27.35
C SER A 171 26.53 18.41 -27.50
N MET A 172 25.45 17.88 -26.94
CA MET A 172 25.08 16.47 -27.02
C MET A 172 23.57 16.27 -27.16
N ALA A 173 23.17 15.14 -27.71
CA ALA A 173 21.76 14.78 -27.79
C ALA A 173 21.15 14.64 -26.37
N THR A 174 19.89 15.02 -26.19
CA THR A 174 19.19 15.01 -24.89
C THR A 174 19.20 13.64 -24.23
N ARG A 175 19.04 12.55 -25.00
CA ARG A 175 19.16 11.16 -24.47
C ARG A 175 20.55 10.88 -23.89
N LYS A 176 21.63 11.42 -24.51
CA LYS A 176 22.99 11.24 -23.99
C LYS A 176 23.21 12.09 -22.74
N SER A 177 22.67 13.28 -22.69
CA SER A 177 22.69 14.13 -21.50
C SER A 177 21.98 13.43 -20.33
N SER A 178 20.79 12.88 -20.55
CA SER A 178 20.08 12.11 -19.53
C SER A 178 20.89 10.91 -19.04
N GLN A 179 21.52 10.16 -19.95
CA GLN A 179 22.39 9.03 -19.59
C GLN A 179 23.55 9.49 -18.70
N VAL A 180 24.26 10.55 -19.09
CA VAL A 180 25.40 11.09 -18.34
C VAL A 180 24.99 11.52 -16.93
N VAL A 181 23.83 12.16 -16.80
CA VAL A 181 23.27 12.56 -15.48
C VAL A 181 23.02 11.32 -14.63
N LEU A 182 22.31 10.32 -15.16
CA LEU A 182 21.97 9.09 -14.42
C LEU A 182 23.22 8.32 -13.98
N GLU A 183 24.23 8.19 -14.85
CA GLU A 183 25.50 7.51 -14.55
C GLU A 183 26.29 8.19 -13.43
N ASN A 184 26.18 9.51 -13.29
CA ASN A 184 26.93 10.28 -12.30
C ASN A 184 26.18 10.51 -10.98
N ILE A 185 24.84 10.59 -11.01
CA ILE A 185 24.03 10.92 -9.84
C ILE A 185 23.36 9.67 -9.25
N GLY A 186 23.07 8.65 -10.05
CA GLY A 186 22.33 7.47 -9.65
C GLY A 186 23.05 6.52 -8.66
N PRO A 187 24.34 6.26 -8.76
CA PRO A 187 25.07 5.40 -7.81
C PRO A 187 25.29 6.01 -6.44
#